data_2e375d94bfd19f7f72c0dd7db6ec12f8
#
_entry.id   2e375d94bfd19f7f72c0dd7db6ec12f8
#
_cell.length_a   1.000
_cell.length_b   1.000
_cell.length_c   1.000
_cell.angle_alpha   90.00
_cell.angle_beta   90.00
_cell.angle_gamma   90.00
#
_symmetry.space_group_name_H-M   'P 1'
#
loop_
_entity.id
_entity.type
_entity.pdbx_description
1 polymer ?
#
loop_
_entity_poly.entity_id
_entity_poly.type
_entity_poly.pdbx_seq_one_letter_code
_entity_poly.pdbx_strand_id
1 'polypeptide(L)'
;MTTRLVIIGGGPGGNTAATWAARLGAEVTIIERDIMGGAAHLLDCIPSKAMIATGGAVSATKRFAGMGLEQHVAEIDVDNLAERIDGIRTRLENTTTQLLDSQGIRM
;
A
#
# COMPACT_ATOMS: atom_id res chain seq x y z
N MET A 1 13.15 29.26 17.02
CA MET A 1 13.84 28.61 15.86
C MET A 1 12.98 27.44 15.38
N THR A 2 12.63 27.37 14.10
CA THR A 2 11.90 26.22 13.56
C THR A 2 12.90 25.20 13.02
N THR A 3 12.78 23.96 13.46
CA THR A 3 13.61 22.86 12.95
C THR A 3 13.22 22.56 11.52
N ARG A 4 14.18 22.45 10.62
CA ARG A 4 13.99 21.99 9.25
C ARG A 4 14.49 20.57 9.10
N LEU A 5 13.67 19.68 8.58
CA LEU A 5 14.01 18.28 8.38
C LEU A 5 13.83 17.90 6.90
N VAL A 6 14.87 17.34 6.32
CA VAL A 6 14.81 16.74 4.98
C VAL A 6 14.95 15.23 5.13
N ILE A 7 14.00 14.50 4.57
CA ILE A 7 13.95 13.03 4.60
C ILE A 7 14.16 12.53 3.17
N ILE A 8 15.10 11.65 3.00
CA ILE A 8 15.36 10.98 1.72
C ILE A 8 14.74 9.59 1.78
N GLY A 9 13.73 9.38 0.93
CA GLY A 9 12.95 8.16 0.84
C GLY A 9 11.54 8.32 1.43
N GLY A 10 10.53 8.18 0.56
CA GLY A 10 9.10 8.27 0.88
C GLY A 10 8.46 6.93 1.24
N GLY A 11 9.23 5.95 1.71
CA GLY A 11 8.72 4.68 2.20
C GLY A 11 8.08 4.78 3.58
N PRO A 12 7.64 3.65 4.18
CA PRO A 12 6.95 3.65 5.47
C PRO A 12 7.73 4.34 6.60
N GLY A 13 9.04 4.13 6.66
CA GLY A 13 9.90 4.78 7.65
C GLY A 13 9.97 6.29 7.47
N GLY A 14 10.20 6.75 6.22
CA GLY A 14 10.26 8.17 5.89
C GLY A 14 8.93 8.88 6.15
N ASN A 15 7.82 8.29 5.77
CA ASN A 15 6.49 8.83 6.01
C ASN A 15 6.16 8.93 7.50
N THR A 16 6.52 7.90 8.27
CA THR A 16 6.33 7.92 9.73
C THR A 16 7.17 9.02 10.37
N ALA A 17 8.45 9.12 10.01
CA ALA A 17 9.34 10.17 10.52
C ALA A 17 8.84 11.56 10.17
N ALA A 18 8.38 11.78 8.93
CA ALA A 18 7.82 13.04 8.46
C ALA A 18 6.59 13.46 9.25
N THR A 19 5.64 12.54 9.42
CA THR A 19 4.40 12.78 10.17
C THR A 19 4.69 13.17 11.62
N TRP A 20 5.59 12.47 12.30
CA TRP A 20 5.96 12.80 13.67
C TRP A 20 6.69 14.12 13.78
N ALA A 21 7.64 14.39 12.88
CA ALA A 21 8.37 15.65 12.87
C ALA A 21 7.43 16.85 12.63
N ALA A 22 6.50 16.74 11.68
CA ALA A 22 5.51 17.78 11.41
C ALA A 22 4.61 18.03 12.64
N ARG A 23 4.16 16.99 13.32
CA ARG A 23 3.39 17.09 14.58
C ARG A 23 4.16 17.80 15.70
N LEU A 24 5.48 17.68 15.70
CA LEU A 24 6.36 18.35 16.65
C LEU A 24 6.73 19.78 16.21
N GLY A 25 6.17 20.28 15.12
CA GLY A 25 6.35 21.66 14.65
C GLY A 25 7.56 21.86 13.74
N ALA A 26 8.16 20.81 13.18
CA ALA A 26 9.23 20.95 12.21
C ALA A 26 8.69 21.28 10.81
N GLU A 27 9.46 22.04 10.04
CA GLU A 27 9.27 22.16 8.58
C GLU A 27 9.88 20.92 7.90
N VAL A 28 9.03 20.10 7.30
CA VAL A 28 9.46 18.81 6.74
C VAL A 28 9.40 18.81 5.22
N THR A 29 10.43 18.26 4.60
CA THR A 29 10.48 17.96 3.16
C THR A 29 10.86 16.50 2.97
N ILE A 30 10.07 15.75 2.20
CA ILE A 30 10.41 14.39 1.75
C ILE A 30 10.89 14.45 0.31
N ILE A 31 11.99 13.76 0.03
CA ILE A 31 12.50 13.55 -1.32
C ILE A 31 12.32 12.07 -1.66
N GLU A 32 11.45 11.78 -2.62
CA GLU A 32 11.23 10.44 -3.16
C GLU A 32 11.48 10.46 -4.67
N ARG A 33 12.29 9.51 -5.15
CA ARG A 33 12.66 9.44 -6.57
C ARG A 33 11.69 8.64 -7.44
N ASP A 34 10.80 7.86 -6.83
CA ASP A 34 9.95 6.90 -7.55
C ASP A 34 8.50 6.99 -7.04
N ILE A 35 8.09 6.14 -6.12
CA ILE A 35 6.71 6.05 -5.66
C ILE A 35 6.56 6.45 -4.18
N MET A 36 5.71 7.45 -3.92
CA MET A 36 5.41 7.86 -2.55
C MET A 36 4.61 6.77 -1.82
N GLY A 37 5.14 6.30 -0.70
CA GLY A 37 4.67 5.12 0.02
C GLY A 37 5.69 3.98 0.01
N GLY A 38 6.66 4.04 -0.91
CA GLY A 38 7.80 3.13 -1.00
C GLY A 38 7.55 1.90 -1.87
N ALA A 39 8.51 1.59 -2.73
CA ALA A 39 8.45 0.46 -3.66
C ALA A 39 8.27 -0.87 -2.93
N ALA A 40 9.00 -1.11 -1.84
CA ALA A 40 8.89 -2.34 -1.06
C ALA A 40 7.45 -2.58 -0.54
N HIS A 41 6.75 -1.53 -0.15
CA HIS A 41 5.37 -1.63 0.33
C HIS A 41 4.38 -1.77 -0.83
N LEU A 42 4.45 -0.87 -1.81
CA LEU A 42 3.42 -0.75 -2.85
C LEU A 42 3.65 -1.68 -4.05
N LEU A 43 4.90 -2.05 -4.36
CA LEU A 43 5.21 -2.91 -5.50
C LEU A 43 5.49 -4.36 -5.12
N ASP A 44 5.82 -4.65 -3.86
CA ASP A 44 6.14 -6.00 -3.39
C ASP A 44 5.13 -6.53 -2.36
N CYS A 45 5.07 -5.92 -1.16
CA CYS A 45 4.29 -6.46 -0.04
C CYS A 45 2.79 -6.45 -0.29
N ILE A 46 2.23 -5.37 -0.82
CA ILE A 46 0.78 -5.27 -1.07
C ILE A 46 0.36 -6.18 -2.23
N PRO A 47 1.03 -6.16 -3.39
CA PRO A 47 0.70 -7.09 -4.48
C PRO A 47 0.80 -8.56 -4.07
N SER A 48 1.87 -8.97 -3.41
CA SER A 48 2.04 -10.37 -2.99
C SER A 48 0.97 -10.82 -2.01
N LYS A 49 0.58 -9.99 -1.05
CA LYS A 49 -0.51 -10.30 -0.13
C LYS A 49 -1.87 -10.39 -0.82
N ALA A 50 -2.13 -9.53 -1.80
CA ALA A 50 -3.35 -9.60 -2.60
C ALA A 50 -3.42 -10.92 -3.40
N MET A 51 -2.31 -11.34 -3.99
CA MET A 51 -2.22 -12.62 -4.71
C MET A 51 -2.43 -13.82 -3.77
N ILE A 52 -1.77 -13.82 -2.61
CA ILE A 52 -1.94 -14.87 -1.59
C ILE A 52 -3.39 -14.96 -1.12
N ALA A 53 -4.04 -13.83 -0.88
CA ALA A 53 -5.46 -13.80 -0.49
C ALA A 53 -6.37 -14.41 -1.57
N THR A 54 -6.13 -14.09 -2.83
CA THR A 54 -6.87 -14.66 -3.97
C THR A 54 -6.65 -16.18 -4.07
N GLY A 55 -5.40 -16.64 -3.98
CA GLY A 55 -5.07 -18.07 -3.97
C GLY A 55 -5.71 -18.82 -2.78
N GLY A 56 -5.75 -18.18 -1.62
CA GLY A 56 -6.43 -18.70 -0.43
C GLY A 56 -7.94 -18.86 -0.64
N ALA A 57 -8.59 -17.91 -1.30
CA ALA A 57 -10.01 -17.99 -1.65
C ALA A 57 -10.28 -19.17 -2.61
N VAL A 58 -9.47 -19.33 -3.65
CA VAL A 58 -9.58 -20.49 -4.56
C VAL A 58 -9.38 -21.80 -3.81
N SER A 59 -8.40 -21.88 -2.92
CA SER A 59 -8.15 -23.08 -2.10
C SER A 59 -9.31 -23.38 -1.15
N ALA A 60 -10.01 -22.36 -0.66
CA ALA A 60 -11.20 -22.54 0.19
C ALA A 60 -12.35 -23.20 -0.58
N THR A 61 -12.57 -22.84 -1.85
CA THR A 61 -13.66 -23.44 -2.65
C THR A 61 -13.50 -24.94 -2.84
N LYS A 62 -12.26 -25.45 -2.86
CA LYS A 62 -11.97 -26.88 -2.97
C LYS A 62 -12.44 -27.70 -1.76
N ARG A 63 -12.68 -27.07 -0.62
CA ARG A 63 -13.11 -27.72 0.63
C ARG A 63 -14.63 -27.77 0.80
N PHE A 64 -15.39 -27.12 -0.08
CA PHE A 64 -16.83 -26.98 0.06
C PHE A 64 -17.58 -28.31 -0.02
N ALA A 65 -17.12 -29.26 -0.83
CA ALA A 65 -17.72 -30.58 -0.94
C ALA A 65 -17.82 -31.32 0.41
N GLY A 66 -16.79 -31.20 1.27
CA GLY A 66 -16.80 -31.79 2.60
C GLY A 66 -17.72 -31.09 3.63
N MET A 67 -18.26 -29.94 3.27
CA MET A 67 -19.15 -29.14 4.12
C MET A 67 -20.64 -29.22 3.72
N GLY A 68 -20.99 -30.10 2.78
CA GLY A 68 -22.37 -30.19 2.26
C GLY A 68 -22.73 -29.05 1.30
N LEU A 69 -21.76 -28.35 0.75
CA LEU A 69 -21.95 -27.30 -0.24
C LEU A 69 -21.63 -27.83 -1.64
N GLU A 70 -22.30 -27.30 -2.65
CA GLU A 70 -21.96 -27.60 -4.04
C GLU A 70 -20.54 -27.08 -4.34
N GLN A 71 -19.75 -27.93 -4.98
CA GLN A 71 -18.38 -27.59 -5.34
C GLN A 71 -18.36 -26.85 -6.69
N HIS A 72 -18.09 -25.55 -6.63
CA HIS A 72 -17.73 -24.76 -7.80
C HIS A 72 -16.24 -24.41 -7.71
N VAL A 73 -15.46 -24.81 -8.72
CA VAL A 73 -14.05 -24.44 -8.79
C VAL A 73 -13.97 -23.02 -9.31
N ALA A 74 -13.48 -22.12 -8.48
CA ALA A 74 -13.19 -20.76 -8.90
C ALA A 74 -11.95 -20.76 -9.81
N GLU A 75 -12.04 -20.07 -10.94
CA GLU A 75 -10.91 -19.79 -11.81
C GLU A 75 -10.38 -18.38 -11.55
N ILE A 76 -9.06 -18.21 -11.68
CA ILE A 76 -8.44 -16.88 -11.50
C ILE A 76 -8.50 -16.15 -12.83
N ASP A 77 -9.21 -15.04 -12.86
CA ASP A 77 -9.11 -14.03 -13.91
C ASP A 77 -7.88 -13.18 -13.63
N VAL A 78 -6.80 -13.45 -14.36
CA VAL A 78 -5.49 -12.81 -14.15
C VAL A 78 -5.52 -11.32 -14.46
N ASP A 79 -6.28 -10.90 -15.48
CA ASP A 79 -6.38 -9.51 -15.87
C ASP A 79 -7.12 -8.69 -14.81
N ASN A 80 -8.27 -9.18 -14.34
CA ASN A 80 -8.99 -8.56 -13.24
C ASN A 80 -8.18 -8.54 -11.93
N LEU A 81 -7.39 -9.58 -11.67
CA LEU A 81 -6.50 -9.60 -10.50
C LEU A 81 -5.42 -8.52 -10.61
N ALA A 82 -4.82 -8.36 -11.79
CA ALA A 82 -3.82 -7.33 -12.05
C ALA A 82 -4.41 -5.92 -11.90
N GLU A 83 -5.59 -5.67 -12.47
CA GLU A 83 -6.30 -4.38 -12.33
C GLU A 83 -6.64 -4.08 -10.86
N ARG A 84 -7.11 -5.09 -10.12
CA ARG A 84 -7.39 -4.95 -8.68
C ARG A 84 -6.15 -4.55 -7.89
N ILE A 85 -5.02 -5.20 -8.15
CA ILE A 85 -3.74 -4.93 -7.48
C ILE A 85 -3.28 -3.51 -7.81
N ASP A 86 -3.33 -3.11 -9.06
CA ASP A 86 -2.94 -1.76 -9.49
C ASP A 86 -3.85 -0.68 -8.88
N GLY A 87 -5.14 -0.93 -8.81
CA GLY A 87 -6.10 -0.05 -8.15
C GLY A 87 -5.84 0.12 -6.65
N ILE A 88 -5.43 -0.94 -5.96
CA ILE A 88 -5.04 -0.87 -4.54
C ILE A 88 -3.77 -0.02 -4.39
N ARG A 89 -2.75 -0.27 -5.20
CA ARG A 89 -1.49 0.48 -5.22
C ARG A 89 -1.73 1.97 -5.42
N THR A 90 -2.45 2.33 -6.47
CA THR A 90 -2.76 3.74 -6.81
C THR A 90 -3.52 4.44 -5.70
N ARG A 91 -4.49 3.77 -5.10
CA ARG A 91 -5.27 4.32 -3.98
C ARG A 91 -4.40 4.60 -2.77
N LEU A 92 -3.49 3.68 -2.42
CA LEU A 92 -2.60 3.83 -1.28
C LEU A 92 -1.58 4.95 -1.50
N GLU A 93 -1.00 5.05 -2.70
CA GLU A 93 -0.11 6.15 -3.07
C GLU A 93 -0.81 7.51 -2.94
N ASN A 94 -2.00 7.65 -3.53
CA ASN A 94 -2.79 8.87 -3.46
C ASN A 94 -3.17 9.23 -2.03
N THR A 95 -3.60 8.25 -1.23
CA THR A 95 -3.95 8.48 0.18
C THR A 95 -2.74 8.94 0.99
N THR A 96 -1.58 8.32 0.77
CA THR A 96 -0.33 8.73 1.43
C THR A 96 0.06 10.16 1.07
N THR A 97 0.03 10.48 -0.22
CA THR A 97 0.34 11.82 -0.72
C THR A 97 -0.59 12.87 -0.13
N GLN A 98 -1.90 12.62 -0.14
CA GLN A 98 -2.89 13.53 0.44
C GLN A 98 -2.70 13.71 1.95
N LEU A 99 -2.36 12.65 2.67
CA LEU A 99 -2.10 12.73 4.11
C LEU A 99 -0.88 13.61 4.40
N LEU A 100 0.22 13.40 3.69
CA LEU A 100 1.45 14.19 3.85
C LEU A 100 1.22 15.67 3.51
N ASP A 101 0.52 15.94 2.42
CA ASP A 101 0.15 17.30 2.00
C ASP A 101 -0.73 18.01 3.06
N SER A 102 -1.73 17.31 3.60
CA SER A 102 -2.60 17.83 4.65
C SER A 102 -1.87 18.20 5.95
N GLN A 103 -0.68 17.65 6.16
CA GLN A 103 0.20 17.93 7.29
C GLN A 103 1.23 19.04 6.98
N GLY A 104 1.16 19.66 5.81
CA GLY A 104 2.08 20.69 5.37
C GLY A 104 3.49 20.17 5.03
N ILE A 105 3.63 18.87 4.76
CA ILE A 105 4.90 18.25 4.37
C ILE A 105 5.10 18.46 2.87
N ARG A 106 6.24 19.04 2.52
CA ARG A 106 6.64 19.20 1.11
C ARG A 106 7.16 17.90 0.55
N MET A 107 6.75 17.59 -0.68
CA MET A 107 7.17 16.42 -1.41
C MET A 107 7.85 16.83 -2.71
#